data_9006744d87d2717c617f2270a73006ec
#
_entry.id   9006744d87d2717c617f2270a73006ec
#
_cell.length_a   1.000
_cell.length_b   1.000
_cell.length_c   1.000
_cell.angle_alpha   90.00
_cell.angle_beta   90.00
_cell.angle_gamma   90.00
#
_symmetry.space_group_name_H-M   'P 1'
#
loop_
_entity.id
_entity.type
_entity.pdbx_description
1 polymer ?
#
loop_
_entity_poly.entity_id
_entity_poly.type
_entity_poly.pdbx_seq_one_letter_code
_entity_poly.pdbx_strand_id
1 'polypeptide(L)'
;SMGGLMALYGATAYNSVFQRAACLSPSLWVAPGKVMELIAKARIRPDTTIYMDYGENEMANHVASQAVIPSAVYLLLTKGVNLAFRIVPGGNHSEASWEKQIPIFMECLGL
;
A
#
# COMPACT_ATOMS: atom_id res chain seq x y z
N SER A 1 -7.12 -4.42 3.10
CA SER A 1 -7.44 -5.09 4.37
C SER A 1 -6.20 -5.25 5.24
N MET A 2 -6.29 -6.10 6.22
CA MET A 2 -5.15 -6.37 7.12
C MET A 2 -3.98 -7.01 6.38
N GLY A 3 -4.24 -7.84 5.37
CA GLY A 3 -3.17 -8.41 4.55
C GLY A 3 -2.36 -7.35 3.83
N GLY A 4 -3.02 -6.35 3.27
CA GLY A 4 -2.34 -5.21 2.65
C GLY A 4 -1.52 -4.40 3.64
N LEU A 5 -2.04 -4.19 4.85
CA LEU A 5 -1.32 -3.53 5.94
C LEU A 5 -0.09 -4.34 6.37
N MET A 6 -0.23 -5.65 6.49
CA MET A 6 0.89 -6.53 6.85
C MET A 6 1.97 -6.54 5.76
N ALA A 7 1.58 -6.50 4.50
CA ALA A 7 2.54 -6.40 3.39
C ALA A 7 3.33 -5.09 3.47
N LEU A 8 2.66 -3.99 3.76
CA LEU A 8 3.32 -2.69 3.95
C LEU A 8 4.25 -2.73 5.16
N TYR A 9 3.81 -3.32 6.27
CA TYR A 9 4.64 -3.50 7.46
C TYR A 9 5.92 -4.29 7.14
N GLY A 10 5.79 -5.38 6.40
CA GLY A 10 6.94 -6.19 5.98
C GLY A 10 7.93 -5.39 5.13
N ALA A 11 7.43 -4.66 4.14
CA ALA A 11 8.28 -3.88 3.23
C ALA A 11 8.91 -2.65 3.88
N THR A 12 8.43 -2.21 5.04
CA THR A 12 8.98 -1.07 5.78
C THR A 12 9.82 -1.50 6.97
N ALA A 13 9.22 -2.08 7.99
CA ALA A 13 9.92 -2.49 9.22
C ALA A 13 10.91 -3.63 8.99
N TYR A 14 10.65 -4.49 8.02
CA TYR A 14 11.51 -5.62 7.66
C TYR A 14 12.03 -5.49 6.22
N ASN A 15 12.36 -4.28 5.84
CA ASN A 15 12.79 -3.97 4.47
C ASN A 15 14.05 -4.73 4.05
N SER A 16 14.93 -5.06 4.98
CA SER A 16 16.11 -5.88 4.68
C SER A 16 15.77 -7.28 4.16
N VAL A 17 14.54 -7.75 4.46
CA VAL A 17 14.05 -9.06 4.01
C VAL A 17 13.09 -8.92 2.83
N PHE A 18 12.19 -7.93 2.88
CA PHE A 18 11.13 -7.74 1.89
C PHE A 18 11.28 -6.42 1.16
N GLN A 19 11.74 -6.47 -0.09
CA GLN A 19 11.87 -5.28 -0.94
C GLN A 19 10.79 -5.16 -2.01
N ARG A 20 9.86 -6.11 -2.06
CA ARG A 20 8.71 -6.08 -2.99
C ARG A 20 7.45 -6.41 -2.23
N ALA A 21 6.42 -5.57 -2.35
CA ALA A 21 5.16 -5.80 -1.67
C ALA A 21 3.97 -5.35 -2.52
N ALA A 22 2.92 -6.17 -2.50
CA ALA A 22 1.61 -5.82 -3.02
C ALA A 22 0.69 -5.52 -1.85
N CYS A 23 0.34 -4.26 -1.70
CA CYS A 23 -0.49 -3.77 -0.60
C CYS A 23 -1.91 -3.51 -1.13
N LEU A 24 -2.75 -4.54 -1.08
CA LEU A 24 -4.12 -4.46 -1.61
C LEU A 24 -5.05 -3.91 -0.53
N SER A 25 -5.64 -2.76 -0.79
CA SER A 25 -6.56 -2.09 0.13
C SER A 25 -6.06 -2.08 1.58
N PRO A 26 -4.82 -1.65 1.84
CA PRO A 26 -4.27 -1.72 3.19
C PRO A 26 -5.09 -0.90 4.18
N SER A 27 -5.35 -1.47 5.37
CA SER A 27 -6.19 -0.87 6.41
C SER A 27 -5.44 0.20 7.20
N LEU A 28 -5.03 1.27 6.55
CA LEU A 28 -4.21 2.34 7.15
C LEU A 28 -4.95 3.12 8.24
N TRP A 29 -6.28 3.10 8.20
CA TRP A 29 -7.13 3.81 9.17
C TRP A 29 -7.13 3.18 10.57
N VAL A 30 -6.66 1.93 10.71
CA VAL A 30 -6.68 1.21 12.00
C VAL A 30 -5.82 1.92 13.04
N ALA A 31 -4.65 2.38 12.64
CA ALA A 31 -3.76 3.13 13.52
C ALA A 31 -2.91 4.10 12.68
N PRO A 32 -3.53 5.16 12.14
CA PRO A 32 -2.86 6.02 11.15
C PRO A 32 -1.57 6.65 11.67
N GLY A 33 -1.55 7.12 12.92
CA GLY A 33 -0.36 7.70 13.50
C GLY A 33 0.81 6.71 13.61
N LYS A 34 0.50 5.46 13.95
CA LYS A 34 1.53 4.41 14.02
C LYS A 34 2.04 4.02 12.65
N VAL A 35 1.16 3.97 11.65
CA VAL A 35 1.56 3.67 10.26
C VAL A 35 2.49 4.76 9.74
N MET A 36 2.15 6.02 9.96
CA MET A 36 2.98 7.14 9.53
C MET A 36 4.35 7.12 10.22
N GLU A 37 4.37 6.87 11.52
CA GLU A 37 5.61 6.73 12.29
C GLU A 37 6.47 5.58 11.78
N LEU A 38 5.85 4.43 11.49
CA LEU A 38 6.52 3.26 10.95
C LEU A 38 7.24 3.59 9.64
N ILE A 39 6.53 4.24 8.70
CA ILE A 39 7.12 4.63 7.42
C ILE A 39 8.23 5.65 7.62
N ALA A 40 8.00 6.66 8.46
CA ALA A 40 8.96 7.73 8.70
C ALA A 40 10.27 7.23 9.28
N LYS A 41 10.21 6.24 10.17
CA LYS A 41 11.38 5.65 10.83
C LYS A 41 12.05 4.54 10.02
N ALA A 42 11.37 3.97 9.03
CA ALA A 42 11.90 2.85 8.27
C ALA A 42 13.16 3.26 7.48
N ARG A 43 14.11 2.35 7.45
CA ARG A 43 15.27 2.44 6.55
C ARG A 43 14.94 1.62 5.31
N ILE A 44 14.69 2.32 4.22
CA ILE A 44 14.19 1.69 3.00
C ILE A 44 15.29 1.69 1.95
N ARG A 45 15.55 0.50 1.41
CA ARG A 45 16.55 0.31 0.35
C ARG A 45 16.06 0.91 -0.96
N PRO A 46 16.98 1.44 -1.79
CA PRO A 46 16.60 2.13 -3.04
C PRO A 46 15.87 1.26 -4.06
N ASP A 47 16.04 -0.06 -3.99
CA ASP A 47 15.42 -1.02 -4.90
C ASP A 47 14.06 -1.52 -4.42
N THR A 48 13.50 -0.93 -3.38
CA THR A 48 12.20 -1.29 -2.84
C THR A 48 11.08 -0.88 -3.80
N THR A 49 10.23 -1.83 -4.14
CA THR A 49 9.08 -1.61 -5.01
C THR A 49 7.80 -2.01 -4.28
N ILE A 50 6.85 -1.08 -4.22
CA ILE A 50 5.56 -1.29 -3.57
C ILE A 50 4.45 -1.00 -4.57
N TYR A 51 3.54 -1.94 -4.70
CA TYR A 51 2.25 -1.73 -5.35
C TYR A 51 1.21 -1.51 -4.25
N MET A 52 0.37 -0.50 -4.42
CA MET A 52 -0.72 -0.22 -3.49
C MET A 52 -1.97 0.19 -4.27
N ASP A 53 -3.12 -0.33 -3.88
CA ASP A 53 -4.36 0.08 -4.49
C ASP A 53 -5.51 0.17 -3.50
N TYR A 54 -6.55 0.85 -3.93
CA TYR A 54 -7.87 0.87 -3.29
C TYR A 54 -8.93 0.82 -4.37
N GLY A 55 -10.05 0.17 -4.09
CA GLY A 55 -11.19 0.21 -4.98
C GLY A 55 -11.87 1.59 -4.93
N GLU A 56 -12.37 2.04 -6.05
CA GLU A 56 -13.11 3.30 -6.16
C GLU A 56 -14.26 3.37 -5.15
N ASN A 57 -14.98 2.26 -4.98
CA ASN A 57 -16.12 2.20 -4.07
C ASN A 57 -15.71 2.22 -2.59
N GLU A 58 -14.48 1.80 -2.27
CA GLU A 58 -13.94 1.92 -0.93
C GLU A 58 -13.67 3.39 -0.57
N MET A 59 -13.10 4.13 -1.51
CA MET A 59 -12.75 5.54 -1.29
C MET A 59 -13.97 6.38 -0.99
N ALA A 60 -15.10 6.11 -1.65
CA ALA A 60 -16.35 6.84 -1.46
C ALA A 60 -16.94 6.63 -0.05
N ASN A 61 -16.65 5.50 0.59
CA ASN A 61 -17.25 5.10 1.85
C ASN A 61 -16.39 5.32 3.10
N HIS A 62 -15.11 5.70 2.93
CA HIS A 62 -14.16 5.82 4.03
C HIS A 62 -13.47 7.18 4.07
N VAL A 63 -14.15 8.17 4.65
CA VAL A 63 -13.63 9.54 4.75
C VAL A 63 -12.29 9.59 5.51
N ALA A 64 -12.15 8.79 6.58
CA ALA A 64 -10.91 8.72 7.35
C ALA A 64 -9.73 8.25 6.50
N SER A 65 -9.96 7.31 5.59
CA SER A 65 -8.94 6.80 4.68
C SER A 65 -8.44 7.86 3.71
N GLN A 66 -9.33 8.75 3.28
CA GLN A 66 -9.00 9.81 2.32
C GLN A 66 -7.91 10.75 2.84
N ALA A 67 -7.80 10.93 4.14
CA ALA A 67 -6.77 11.78 4.74
C ALA A 67 -5.44 11.04 4.92
N VAL A 68 -5.50 9.76 5.31
CA VAL A 68 -4.31 8.95 5.62
C VAL A 68 -3.56 8.51 4.37
N ILE A 69 -4.29 8.11 3.34
CA ILE A 69 -3.70 7.55 2.12
C ILE A 69 -2.72 8.52 1.44
N PRO A 70 -3.09 9.78 1.15
CA PRO A 70 -2.16 10.71 0.52
C PRO A 70 -0.89 10.94 1.35
N SER A 71 -1.03 10.98 2.66
CA SER A 71 0.12 11.17 3.56
C SER A 71 1.06 9.98 3.53
N ALA A 72 0.52 8.75 3.54
CA ALA A 72 1.32 7.54 3.45
C ALA A 72 2.04 7.45 2.09
N VAL A 73 1.33 7.74 1.00
CA VAL A 73 1.90 7.76 -0.35
C VAL A 73 3.04 8.77 -0.43
N TYR A 74 2.83 9.98 0.08
CA TYR A 74 3.86 11.01 0.09
C TYR A 74 5.11 10.57 0.85
N LEU A 75 4.94 10.00 2.05
CA LEU A 75 6.07 9.52 2.83
C LEU A 75 6.84 8.41 2.12
N LEU A 76 6.14 7.44 1.52
CA LEU A 76 6.79 6.37 0.76
C LEU A 76 7.61 6.93 -0.40
N LEU A 77 7.08 7.92 -1.11
CA LEU A 77 7.80 8.58 -2.19
C LEU A 77 9.05 9.30 -1.68
N THR A 78 8.96 9.99 -0.54
CA THR A 78 10.12 10.67 0.05
C THR A 78 11.20 9.69 0.52
N LYS A 79 10.83 8.45 0.81
CA LYS A 79 11.76 7.39 1.16
C LYS A 79 12.43 6.74 -0.06
N GLY A 80 12.09 7.18 -1.27
CA GLY A 80 12.67 6.64 -2.49
C GLY A 80 12.08 5.32 -2.96
N VAL A 81 10.90 4.95 -2.46
CA VAL A 81 10.20 3.74 -2.91
C VAL A 81 9.75 3.88 -4.36
N ASN A 82 9.96 2.84 -5.15
CA ASN A 82 9.30 2.72 -6.46
C ASN A 82 7.85 2.34 -6.20
N LEU A 83 6.95 3.32 -6.22
CA LEU A 83 5.57 3.16 -5.83
C LEU A 83 4.64 3.21 -7.04
N ALA A 84 3.84 2.15 -7.21
CA ALA A 84 2.70 2.14 -8.10
C ALA A 84 1.43 2.23 -7.26
N PHE A 85 0.72 3.35 -7.31
CA PHE A 85 -0.51 3.57 -6.57
C PHE A 85 -1.68 3.71 -7.55
N ARG A 86 -2.77 2.98 -7.29
CA ARG A 86 -3.94 2.98 -8.16
C ARG A 86 -5.24 3.08 -7.38
N ILE A 87 -6.21 3.79 -7.95
CA ILE A 87 -7.62 3.66 -7.57
C ILE A 87 -8.27 2.79 -8.64
N VAL A 88 -8.74 1.62 -8.26
CA VAL A 88 -9.30 0.63 -9.19
C VAL A 88 -10.73 1.01 -9.54
N PRO A 89 -11.02 1.33 -10.83
CA PRO A 89 -12.38 1.69 -11.24
C PRO A 89 -13.39 0.58 -10.92
N GLY A 90 -14.49 0.94 -10.24
CA GLY A 90 -15.51 -0.03 -9.82
C GLY A 90 -15.06 -1.04 -8.77
N GLY A 91 -13.86 -0.89 -8.24
CA GLY A 91 -13.31 -1.83 -7.26
C GLY A 91 -13.98 -1.71 -5.90
N ASN A 92 -14.05 -2.85 -5.21
CA ASN A 92 -14.62 -2.98 -3.87
C ASN A 92 -13.59 -3.56 -2.90
N HIS A 93 -13.89 -3.48 -1.61
CA HIS A 93 -13.10 -4.16 -0.58
C HIS A 93 -13.50 -5.64 -0.56
N SER A 94 -13.04 -6.40 -1.53
CA SER A 94 -13.42 -7.81 -1.71
C SER A 94 -12.32 -8.61 -2.40
N GLU A 95 -12.31 -9.91 -2.13
CA GLU A 95 -11.38 -10.85 -2.75
C GLU A 95 -11.55 -10.88 -4.26
N ALA A 96 -12.78 -10.80 -4.76
CA ALA A 96 -13.04 -10.77 -6.19
C ALA A 96 -12.39 -9.56 -6.89
N SER A 97 -12.42 -8.40 -6.22
CA SER A 97 -11.73 -7.20 -6.74
C SER A 97 -10.21 -7.36 -6.69
N TRP A 98 -9.67 -7.90 -5.60
CA TRP A 98 -8.22 -8.08 -5.44
C TRP A 98 -7.65 -9.10 -6.41
N GLU A 99 -8.36 -10.19 -6.64
CA GLU A 99 -7.94 -11.23 -7.59
C GLU A 99 -7.69 -10.65 -8.98
N LYS A 100 -8.53 -9.72 -9.42
CA LYS A 100 -8.38 -9.08 -10.74
C LYS A 100 -7.09 -8.25 -10.86
N GLN A 101 -6.49 -7.87 -9.74
CA GLN A 101 -5.29 -7.05 -9.73
C GLN A 101 -4.00 -7.88 -9.80
N ILE A 102 -4.08 -9.20 -9.64
CA ILE A 102 -2.90 -10.06 -9.61
C ILE A 102 -1.99 -9.88 -10.83
N PRO A 103 -2.47 -9.94 -12.08
CA PRO A 103 -1.58 -9.74 -13.23
C PRO A 103 -0.91 -8.38 -13.20
N ILE A 104 -1.62 -7.36 -12.74
CA ILE A 104 -1.15 -5.97 -12.74
C ILE A 104 -0.04 -5.80 -11.72
N PHE A 105 -0.27 -6.21 -10.46
CA PHE A 105 0.76 -6.00 -9.44
C PHE A 105 1.97 -6.93 -9.65
N MET A 106 1.77 -8.11 -10.20
CA MET A 106 2.89 -8.99 -10.54
C MET A 106 3.81 -8.31 -11.54
N GLU A 107 3.25 -7.67 -12.56
CA GLU A 107 4.03 -6.91 -13.52
C GLU A 107 4.73 -5.71 -12.87
N CYS A 108 4.02 -4.93 -12.06
CA CYS A 108 4.61 -3.79 -11.36
C CYS A 108 5.78 -4.19 -10.46
N LEU A 109 5.72 -5.37 -9.85
CA LEU A 109 6.76 -5.89 -8.98
C LEU A 109 7.88 -6.61 -9.72
N GLY A 110 7.78 -6.76 -11.02
CA GLY A 110 8.78 -7.45 -11.82
C GLY A 110 8.79 -8.96 -11.64
N LEU A 111 7.62 -9.52 -11.35
CA LEU A 111 7.49 -10.97 -11.10
C LEU A 111 6.89 -11.74 -12.27
#